data_3629b899b60393a0eef2466f158d6428
#
_entry.id   3629b899b60393a0eef2466f158d6428
#
_cell.length_a   1.000
_cell.length_b   1.000
_cell.length_c   1.000
_cell.angle_alpha   90.00
_cell.angle_beta   90.00
_cell.angle_gamma   90.00
#
_symmetry.space_group_name_H-M   'P 1'
#
loop_
_entity.id
_entity.type
_entity.pdbx_description
1 polymer ?
#
loop_
_entity_poly.entity_id
_entity_poly.type
_entity_poly.pdbx_seq_one_letter_code
_entity_poly.pdbx_strand_id
1 'polypeptide(L)'
;MRRESGFTLIELLIVVTIIGLIAAMAIPNLISAVDKAKQKRTMGDLRQLGGAVEMYAVDNNTYPRVANYSALQPLIQPSYVKTVAGTDGWNHAWIYTADTSEGTDYTLTSLGKDGKPSPVNGGPTLDFDCDIVFANGQFFQWPQGTQT
;
A
#
# COMPACT_ATOMS: atom_id res chain seq x y z
N MET A 1 24.55 58.32 1.06
CA MET A 1 24.92 57.01 1.56
C MET A 1 23.68 56.32 2.10
N ARG A 2 23.23 55.21 1.51
CA ARG A 2 22.16 54.38 2.07
C ARG A 2 22.75 53.55 3.22
N ARG A 3 22.22 53.68 4.42
CA ARG A 3 22.54 52.80 5.54
C ARG A 3 21.92 51.45 5.24
N GLU A 4 22.71 50.43 5.01
CA GLU A 4 22.24 49.06 4.97
C GLU A 4 21.97 48.62 6.42
N SER A 5 20.73 48.35 6.75
CA SER A 5 20.34 47.80 8.03
C SER A 5 20.58 46.29 7.98
N GLY A 6 21.54 45.80 8.75
CA GLY A 6 21.81 44.36 8.90
C GLY A 6 20.74 43.69 9.77
N PHE A 7 20.55 42.38 9.58
CA PHE A 7 19.65 41.55 10.38
C PHE A 7 20.18 41.35 11.81
N THR A 8 19.33 41.42 12.80
CA THR A 8 19.72 41.16 14.17
C THR A 8 19.68 39.68 14.49
N LEU A 9 20.54 39.21 15.43
CA LEU A 9 20.53 37.82 15.89
C LEU A 9 19.17 37.41 16.49
N ILE A 10 18.50 38.34 17.18
CA ILE A 10 17.21 38.08 17.80
C ILE A 10 16.09 37.90 16.76
N GLU A 11 16.11 38.66 15.66
CA GLU A 11 15.16 38.49 14.56
C GLU A 11 15.28 37.11 13.92
N LEU A 12 16.53 36.65 13.72
CA LEU A 12 16.78 35.31 13.18
C LEU A 12 16.32 34.23 14.19
N LEU A 13 16.59 34.39 15.47
CA LEU A 13 16.21 33.47 16.52
C LEU A 13 14.70 33.28 16.60
N ILE A 14 13.94 34.38 16.55
CA ILE A 14 12.47 34.34 16.60
C ILE A 14 11.91 33.60 15.37
N VAL A 15 12.44 33.87 14.19
CA VAL A 15 11.99 33.24 12.94
C VAL A 15 12.22 31.72 12.98
N VAL A 16 13.41 31.24 13.34
CA VAL A 16 13.69 29.81 13.40
C VAL A 16 12.86 29.10 14.49
N THR A 17 12.56 29.78 15.59
CA THR A 17 11.72 29.25 16.67
C THR A 17 10.26 29.07 16.18
N ILE A 18 9.72 30.05 15.46
CA ILE A 18 8.36 29.95 14.92
C ILE A 18 8.28 28.86 13.85
N ILE A 19 9.27 28.78 12.94
CA ILE A 19 9.33 27.71 11.92
C ILE A 19 9.41 26.35 12.59
N GLY A 20 10.25 26.19 13.62
CA GLY A 20 10.38 24.95 14.38
C GLY A 20 9.07 24.52 15.04
N LEU A 21 8.34 25.45 15.63
CA LEU A 21 7.03 25.18 16.25
C LEU A 21 6.00 24.69 15.23
N ILE A 22 5.90 25.36 14.08
CA ILE A 22 4.98 24.99 13.01
C ILE A 22 5.37 23.62 12.42
N ALA A 23 6.64 23.41 12.17
CA ALA A 23 7.16 22.15 11.64
C ALA A 23 6.88 20.96 12.58
N ALA A 24 7.03 21.16 13.89
CA ALA A 24 6.74 20.13 14.90
C ALA A 24 5.29 19.61 14.85
N MET A 25 4.33 20.46 14.51
CA MET A 25 2.92 20.08 14.35
C MET A 25 2.60 19.53 12.96
N ALA A 26 3.25 20.05 11.92
CA ALA A 26 2.94 19.73 10.53
C ALA A 26 3.53 18.38 10.09
N ILE A 27 4.74 18.05 10.52
CA ILE A 27 5.47 16.86 10.06
C ILE A 27 4.73 15.54 10.38
N PRO A 28 4.25 15.27 11.61
CA PRO A 28 3.54 14.02 11.91
C PRO A 28 2.26 13.86 11.09
N ASN A 29 1.51 14.96 10.91
CA ASN A 29 0.29 14.94 10.12
C ASN A 29 0.57 14.66 8.64
N LEU A 30 1.66 15.20 8.09
CA LEU A 30 2.08 14.96 6.72
C LEU A 30 2.47 13.49 6.52
N ILE A 31 3.24 12.91 7.43
CA ILE A 31 3.64 11.49 7.37
C ILE A 31 2.39 10.60 7.34
N SER A 32 1.45 10.80 8.26
CA SER A 32 0.20 10.05 8.30
C SER A 32 -0.63 10.20 7.02
N ALA A 33 -0.66 11.39 6.42
CA ALA A 33 -1.35 11.62 5.16
C ALA A 33 -0.71 10.87 3.99
N VAL A 34 0.63 10.82 3.95
CA VAL A 34 1.39 10.06 2.95
C VAL A 34 1.14 8.56 3.11
N ASP A 35 1.16 8.04 4.34
CA ASP A 35 0.88 6.61 4.59
C ASP A 35 -0.54 6.23 4.20
N LYS A 36 -1.53 7.06 4.49
CA LYS A 36 -2.92 6.88 4.02
C LYS A 36 -3.02 6.85 2.48
N ALA A 37 -2.27 7.70 1.79
CA ALA A 37 -2.25 7.71 0.33
C ALA A 37 -1.63 6.42 -0.23
N LYS A 38 -0.53 5.95 0.36
CA LYS A 38 0.12 4.67 0.01
C LYS A 38 -0.81 3.49 0.24
N GLN A 39 -1.50 3.46 1.37
CA GLN A 39 -2.47 2.42 1.71
C GLN A 39 -3.64 2.36 0.72
N LYS A 40 -4.21 3.51 0.35
CA LYS A 40 -5.27 3.59 -0.66
C LYS A 40 -4.80 3.13 -2.03
N ARG A 41 -3.58 3.49 -2.43
CA ARG A 41 -2.96 2.98 -3.65
C ARG A 41 -2.85 1.47 -3.61
N THR A 42 -2.30 0.90 -2.54
CA THR A 42 -2.16 -0.56 -2.32
C THR A 42 -3.50 -1.28 -2.47
N MET A 43 -4.57 -0.75 -1.87
CA MET A 43 -5.92 -1.32 -2.02
C MET A 43 -6.43 -1.24 -3.47
N GLY A 44 -6.14 -0.15 -4.17
CA GLY A 44 -6.47 -0.01 -5.58
C GLY A 44 -5.75 -1.03 -6.46
N ASP A 45 -4.45 -1.20 -6.22
CA ASP A 45 -3.60 -2.15 -6.94
C ASP A 45 -4.03 -3.60 -6.65
N LEU A 46 -4.34 -3.95 -5.40
CA LEU A 46 -4.89 -5.28 -5.02
C LEU A 46 -6.23 -5.56 -5.71
N ARG A 47 -7.11 -4.57 -5.79
CA ARG A 47 -8.39 -4.74 -6.49
C ARG A 47 -8.20 -4.95 -7.98
N GLN A 48 -7.25 -4.24 -8.60
CA GLN A 48 -6.92 -4.41 -10.01
C GLN A 48 -6.31 -5.79 -10.28
N LEU A 49 -5.38 -6.22 -9.43
CA LEU A 49 -4.76 -7.56 -9.49
C LEU A 49 -5.80 -8.66 -9.31
N GLY A 50 -6.62 -8.56 -8.27
CA GLY A 50 -7.68 -9.51 -7.99
C GLY A 50 -8.68 -9.59 -9.15
N GLY A 51 -9.10 -8.45 -9.71
CA GLY A 51 -9.96 -8.44 -10.89
C GLY A 51 -9.37 -9.17 -12.10
N ALA A 52 -8.05 -9.05 -12.33
CA ALA A 52 -7.38 -9.78 -13.40
C ALA A 52 -7.32 -11.29 -13.13
N VAL A 53 -7.14 -11.69 -11.87
CA VAL A 53 -7.18 -13.11 -11.46
C VAL A 53 -8.59 -13.69 -11.62
N GLU A 54 -9.63 -12.94 -11.27
CA GLU A 54 -11.02 -13.34 -11.48
C GLU A 54 -11.34 -13.51 -12.98
N MET A 55 -10.92 -12.57 -13.83
CA MET A 55 -11.09 -12.68 -15.27
C MET A 55 -10.40 -13.93 -15.84
N TYR A 56 -9.18 -14.21 -15.38
CA TYR A 56 -8.48 -15.44 -15.75
C TYR A 56 -9.28 -16.67 -15.35
N ALA A 57 -9.85 -16.67 -14.14
CA ALA A 57 -10.64 -17.80 -13.65
C ALA A 57 -11.94 -18.02 -14.44
N VAL A 58 -12.57 -16.94 -14.93
CA VAL A 58 -13.74 -17.04 -15.80
C VAL A 58 -13.40 -17.76 -17.11
N ASP A 59 -12.26 -17.44 -17.72
CA ASP A 59 -11.85 -18.03 -19.01
C ASP A 59 -11.32 -19.46 -18.86
N ASN A 60 -10.66 -19.77 -17.74
CA ASN A 60 -9.97 -21.05 -17.53
C ASN A 60 -10.71 -22.00 -16.57
N ASN A 61 -11.82 -21.58 -15.98
CA ASN A 61 -12.60 -22.29 -14.94
C ASN A 61 -11.79 -22.64 -13.67
N THR A 62 -10.62 -22.06 -13.47
CA THR A 62 -9.77 -22.25 -12.30
C THR A 62 -8.91 -21.00 -12.07
N TYR A 63 -8.59 -20.70 -10.83
CA TYR A 63 -7.59 -19.67 -10.53
C TYR A 63 -6.19 -20.08 -10.99
N PRO A 64 -5.28 -19.12 -11.24
CA PRO A 64 -3.90 -19.41 -11.63
C PRO A 64 -3.20 -20.30 -10.60
N ARG A 65 -2.82 -21.53 -10.99
CA ARG A 65 -2.20 -22.54 -10.11
C ARG A 65 -0.68 -22.32 -10.00
N VAL A 66 -0.28 -21.16 -9.55
CA VAL A 66 1.13 -20.78 -9.40
C VAL A 66 1.46 -20.45 -7.95
N ALA A 67 2.72 -20.66 -7.58
CA ALA A 67 3.14 -20.58 -6.18
C ALA A 67 3.51 -19.16 -5.72
N ASN A 68 3.64 -18.20 -6.63
CA ASN A 68 4.10 -16.85 -6.29
C ASN A 68 3.67 -15.80 -7.32
N TYR A 69 3.82 -14.53 -6.95
CA TYR A 69 3.44 -13.39 -7.79
C TYR A 69 4.23 -13.30 -9.10
N SER A 70 5.52 -13.63 -9.10
CA SER A 70 6.35 -13.58 -10.31
C SER A 70 5.87 -14.57 -11.38
N ALA A 71 5.34 -15.73 -10.98
CA ALA A 71 4.75 -16.70 -11.89
C ALA A 71 3.31 -16.31 -12.29
N LEU A 72 2.59 -15.58 -11.45
CA LEU A 72 1.25 -15.06 -11.76
C LEU A 72 1.30 -13.99 -12.85
N GLN A 73 2.27 -13.09 -12.79
CA GLN A 73 2.34 -11.92 -13.64
C GLN A 73 2.23 -12.22 -15.14
N PRO A 74 2.97 -13.16 -15.74
CA PRO A 74 2.87 -13.46 -17.16
C PRO A 74 1.54 -14.12 -17.58
N LEU A 75 0.78 -14.69 -16.63
CA LEU A 75 -0.52 -15.28 -16.91
C LEU A 75 -1.64 -14.22 -17.01
N ILE A 76 -1.51 -13.15 -16.26
CA ILE A 76 -2.52 -12.09 -16.24
C ILE A 76 -2.17 -10.90 -17.15
N GLN A 77 -0.89 -10.70 -17.48
CA GLN A 77 -0.43 -9.65 -18.40
C GLN A 77 -0.10 -10.21 -19.78
N PRO A 78 -0.38 -9.50 -20.86
CA PRO A 78 -1.20 -8.27 -20.95
C PRO A 78 -2.69 -8.56 -21.13
N SER A 79 -3.13 -9.82 -21.10
CA SER A 79 -4.45 -10.27 -21.54
C SER A 79 -5.59 -9.76 -20.66
N TYR A 80 -5.43 -9.82 -19.36
CA TYR A 80 -6.47 -9.43 -18.39
C TYR A 80 -6.20 -8.06 -17.77
N VAL A 81 -4.95 -7.66 -17.74
CA VAL A 81 -4.54 -6.34 -17.26
C VAL A 81 -3.32 -5.87 -18.05
N LYS A 82 -3.34 -4.62 -18.50
CA LYS A 82 -2.25 -4.09 -19.35
C LYS A 82 -0.92 -4.02 -18.61
N THR A 83 -0.93 -3.47 -17.43
CA THR A 83 0.24 -3.34 -16.55
C THR A 83 -0.21 -3.38 -15.09
N VAL A 84 0.57 -4.05 -14.26
CA VAL A 84 0.34 -4.11 -12.82
C VAL A 84 1.57 -3.60 -12.11
N ALA A 85 1.38 -2.91 -11.00
CA ALA A 85 2.47 -2.54 -10.12
C ALA A 85 3.16 -3.81 -9.58
N GLY A 86 4.49 -3.87 -9.67
CA GLY A 86 5.28 -5.01 -9.14
C GLY A 86 5.37 -5.00 -7.62
N THR A 87 5.02 -3.87 -6.99
CA THR A 87 5.12 -3.64 -5.55
C THR A 87 3.93 -2.85 -5.05
N ASP A 88 3.68 -2.93 -3.76
CA ASP A 88 2.66 -2.14 -3.06
C ASP A 88 3.04 -0.65 -2.91
N GLY A 89 2.22 0.13 -2.21
CA GLY A 89 2.45 1.55 -1.97
C GLY A 89 3.69 1.87 -1.13
N TRP A 90 4.19 0.92 -0.36
CA TRP A 90 5.41 1.03 0.44
C TRP A 90 6.64 0.38 -0.20
N ASN A 91 6.49 -0.12 -1.43
CA ASN A 91 7.55 -0.73 -2.23
C ASN A 91 7.91 -2.17 -1.83
N HIS A 92 7.00 -2.87 -1.14
CA HIS A 92 7.13 -4.29 -0.84
C HIS A 92 6.55 -5.14 -1.96
N ALA A 93 7.16 -6.30 -2.22
CA ALA A 93 6.67 -7.23 -3.23
C ALA A 93 5.32 -7.83 -2.83
N TRP A 94 4.45 -8.07 -3.81
CA TRP A 94 3.20 -8.77 -3.61
C TRP A 94 3.43 -10.23 -3.24
N ILE A 95 2.64 -10.75 -2.32
CA ILE A 95 2.56 -12.16 -2.04
C ILE A 95 1.30 -12.70 -2.70
N TYR A 96 1.47 -13.69 -3.55
CA TYR A 96 0.38 -14.46 -4.14
C TYR A 96 0.47 -15.90 -3.62
N THR A 97 -0.65 -16.42 -3.17
CA THR A 97 -0.79 -17.82 -2.75
C THR A 97 -2.08 -18.35 -3.36
N ALA A 98 -2.04 -19.54 -3.91
CA ALA A 98 -3.21 -20.21 -4.46
C ALA A 98 -3.18 -21.70 -4.14
N ASP A 99 -4.35 -22.33 -4.19
CA ASP A 99 -4.41 -23.77 -4.24
C ASP A 99 -3.85 -24.26 -5.58
N THR A 100 -2.68 -24.89 -5.52
CA THR A 100 -1.98 -25.38 -6.72
C THR A 100 -2.52 -26.71 -7.24
N SER A 101 -3.34 -27.41 -6.44
CA SER A 101 -3.93 -28.69 -6.80
C SER A 101 -5.23 -28.54 -7.60
N GLU A 102 -6.19 -27.83 -7.03
CA GLU A 102 -7.53 -27.67 -7.62
C GLU A 102 -7.76 -26.27 -8.23
N GLY A 103 -7.07 -25.25 -7.72
CA GLY A 103 -7.23 -23.86 -8.17
C GLY A 103 -8.57 -23.27 -7.76
N THR A 104 -9.03 -23.64 -6.56
CA THR A 104 -10.31 -23.19 -5.99
C THR A 104 -10.21 -21.87 -5.23
N ASP A 105 -9.04 -21.58 -4.69
CA ASP A 105 -8.80 -20.44 -3.83
C ASP A 105 -7.52 -19.70 -4.18
N TYR A 106 -7.50 -18.39 -3.94
CA TYR A 106 -6.28 -17.59 -3.99
C TYR A 106 -6.30 -16.46 -2.98
N THR A 107 -5.10 -16.00 -2.61
CA THR A 107 -4.90 -14.79 -1.82
C THR A 107 -3.83 -13.90 -2.44
N LEU A 108 -4.06 -12.60 -2.37
CA LEU A 108 -3.10 -11.54 -2.70
C LEU A 108 -2.88 -10.72 -1.43
N THR A 109 -1.63 -10.61 -1.00
CA THR A 109 -1.28 -9.95 0.27
C THR A 109 -0.24 -8.87 0.06
N SER A 110 -0.49 -7.70 0.67
CA SER A 110 0.50 -6.67 0.95
C SER A 110 0.89 -6.76 2.42
N LEU A 111 2.19 -6.67 2.70
CA LEU A 111 2.75 -6.74 4.06
C LEU A 111 2.66 -5.42 4.83
N GLY A 112 1.84 -4.47 4.36
CA GLY A 112 1.71 -3.19 5.04
C GLY A 112 2.98 -2.33 5.01
N LYS A 113 3.05 -1.38 5.93
CA LYS A 113 4.12 -0.39 5.98
C LYS A 113 5.46 -0.97 6.43
N ASP A 114 5.46 -1.90 7.38
CA ASP A 114 6.67 -2.47 7.95
C ASP A 114 7.29 -3.61 7.12
N GLY A 115 6.56 -4.11 6.11
CA GLY A 115 7.01 -5.18 5.22
C GLY A 115 7.17 -6.54 5.90
N LYS A 116 6.51 -6.76 7.03
CA LYS A 116 6.58 -8.01 7.79
C LYS A 116 5.20 -8.66 7.86
N PRO A 117 5.13 -10.01 7.78
CA PRO A 117 3.87 -10.70 7.95
C PRO A 117 3.23 -10.40 9.30
N SER A 118 1.98 -9.96 9.30
CA SER A 118 1.16 -9.76 10.50
C SER A 118 0.07 -10.84 10.61
N PRO A 119 -0.52 -11.04 11.80
CA PRO A 119 -1.62 -11.98 11.94
C PRO A 119 -2.79 -11.64 11.02
N VAL A 120 -3.22 -12.61 10.19
CA VAL A 120 -4.36 -12.46 9.28
C VAL A 120 -5.58 -13.06 9.94
N ASN A 121 -6.35 -12.21 10.64
CA ASN A 121 -7.57 -12.61 11.35
C ASN A 121 -8.85 -12.30 10.57
N GLY A 122 -8.71 -11.59 9.46
CA GLY A 122 -9.83 -11.05 8.69
C GLY A 122 -10.48 -9.80 9.32
N GLY A 123 -11.23 -9.07 8.50
CA GLY A 123 -11.92 -7.87 8.94
C GLY A 123 -11.07 -6.58 8.91
N PRO A 124 -11.54 -5.53 9.63
CA PRO A 124 -10.89 -4.22 9.60
C PRO A 124 -9.63 -4.17 10.46
N THR A 125 -8.61 -3.45 9.97
CA THR A 125 -7.37 -3.11 10.69
C THR A 125 -7.26 -1.62 10.93
N LEU A 126 -6.56 -1.22 11.99
CA LEU A 126 -6.39 0.19 12.39
C LEU A 126 -4.94 0.67 12.33
N ASP A 127 -4.01 -0.21 11.97
CA ASP A 127 -2.58 0.06 11.90
C ASP A 127 -2.07 -0.06 10.46
N PHE A 128 -1.16 0.83 10.07
CA PHE A 128 -0.50 0.79 8.75
C PHE A 128 0.41 -0.42 8.57
N ASP A 129 0.89 -1.00 9.66
CA ASP A 129 1.78 -2.16 9.65
C ASP A 129 1.03 -3.49 9.42
N CYS A 130 -0.31 -3.48 9.55
CA CYS A 130 -1.13 -4.67 9.29
C CYS A 130 -1.18 -5.03 7.81
N ASP A 131 -1.15 -6.33 7.54
CA ASP A 131 -1.29 -6.87 6.18
C ASP A 131 -2.66 -6.52 5.59
N ILE A 132 -2.67 -6.24 4.29
CA ILE A 132 -3.91 -6.08 3.52
C ILE A 132 -4.06 -7.32 2.65
N VAL A 133 -5.16 -8.04 2.84
CA VAL A 133 -5.41 -9.31 2.18
C VAL A 133 -6.66 -9.24 1.31
N PHE A 134 -6.49 -9.59 0.05
CA PHE A 134 -7.54 -9.77 -0.93
C PHE A 134 -7.62 -11.24 -1.30
N ALA A 135 -8.79 -11.85 -1.18
CA ALA A 135 -8.98 -13.28 -1.39
C ALA A 135 -10.30 -13.53 -2.13
N ASN A 136 -10.30 -14.40 -3.13
CA ASN A 136 -11.51 -14.87 -3.82
C ASN A 136 -12.46 -13.74 -4.23
N GLY A 137 -11.92 -12.67 -4.85
CA GLY A 137 -12.71 -11.56 -5.36
C GLY A 137 -13.06 -10.44 -4.36
N GLN A 138 -12.67 -10.55 -3.09
CA GLN A 138 -13.01 -9.57 -2.06
C GLN A 138 -11.88 -9.32 -1.06
N PHE A 139 -11.94 -8.19 -0.34
CA PHE A 139 -11.03 -7.96 0.76
C PHE A 139 -11.39 -8.85 1.94
N PHE A 140 -10.45 -9.69 2.36
CA PHE A 140 -10.55 -10.51 3.58
C PHE A 140 -10.10 -9.73 4.80
N GLN A 141 -9.01 -8.94 4.67
CA GLN A 141 -8.50 -8.03 5.69
C GLN A 141 -8.20 -6.68 5.05
N TRP A 142 -8.74 -5.61 5.63
CA TRP A 142 -8.66 -4.27 5.03
C TRP A 142 -8.51 -3.17 6.08
N PRO A 143 -7.84 -2.05 5.74
CA PRO A 143 -7.77 -0.88 6.62
C PRO A 143 -9.12 -0.17 6.73
N GLN A 144 -9.51 0.16 7.96
CA GLN A 144 -10.73 0.91 8.24
C GLN A 144 -10.52 1.93 9.37
N GLY A 145 -11.20 3.07 9.27
CA GLY A 145 -11.15 4.10 10.30
C GLY A 145 -9.86 4.91 10.31
N THR A 146 -9.48 5.38 11.49
CA THR A 146 -8.25 6.14 11.68
C THR A 146 -7.10 5.15 11.87
N GLN A 147 -6.11 5.23 11.00
CA GLN A 147 -4.89 4.41 11.08
C GLN A 147 -3.84 5.10 11.94
N THR A 148 -3.07 4.34 12.67
CA THR A 148 -1.98 4.79 13.56
C THR A 148 -0.62 4.23 13.14
#